data_0414e32153229548d582a6616c16c187
#
_entry.id   0414e32153229548d582a6616c16c187
#
_cell.length_a   1.000
_cell.length_b   1.000
_cell.length_c   1.000
_cell.angle_alpha   90.00
_cell.angle_beta   90.00
_cell.angle_gamma   90.00
#
_symmetry.space_group_name_H-M   'P 1'
#
loop_
_entity.id
_entity.type
_entity.pdbx_description
1 polymer ?
#
loop_
_entity_poly.entity_id
_entity_poly.type
_entity_poly.pdbx_seq_one_letter_code
_entity_poly.pdbx_strand_id
1 'polypeptide(L)'
;MVIGLVAAVIGLLCVALVILVVVVPGPSAADVALAYEEAWDHLDFEAIWALSGDELRDGLDRVPFIDAKRRAYAQHQALRGIAADVAVDAVSEGQGFAVVHTRVELRDGGHAIDALQLAKRNGRWLVIAYELEPDTAGA
;
A
#
# COMPACT_ATOMS: atom_id res chain seq x y z
N MET A 1 15.13 -48.13 -12.55
CA MET A 1 14.93 -47.72 -11.16
C MET A 1 15.36 -46.26 -10.87
N VAL A 2 16.48 -45.80 -11.38
CA VAL A 2 16.97 -44.42 -11.19
C VAL A 2 16.07 -43.36 -11.88
N ILE A 3 15.55 -43.62 -13.09
CA ILE A 3 14.72 -42.69 -13.84
C ILE A 3 13.36 -42.43 -13.14
N GLY A 4 12.78 -43.47 -12.53
CA GLY A 4 11.53 -43.32 -11.78
C GLY A 4 11.68 -42.48 -10.51
N LEU A 5 12.84 -42.60 -9.84
CA LEU A 5 13.13 -41.81 -8.62
C LEU A 5 13.33 -40.33 -8.95
N VAL A 6 14.04 -40.03 -10.03
CA VAL A 6 14.27 -38.63 -10.48
C VAL A 6 12.96 -37.96 -10.88
N ALA A 7 12.10 -38.66 -11.62
CA ALA A 7 10.78 -38.14 -12.01
C ALA A 7 9.88 -37.84 -10.79
N ALA A 8 9.91 -38.71 -9.76
CA ALA A 8 9.16 -38.53 -8.54
C ALA A 8 9.67 -37.30 -7.72
N VAL A 9 10.99 -37.10 -7.64
CA VAL A 9 11.60 -35.97 -6.94
C VAL A 9 11.27 -34.65 -7.66
N ILE A 10 11.34 -34.60 -8.99
CA ILE A 10 10.98 -33.41 -9.77
C ILE A 10 9.49 -33.09 -9.61
N GLY A 11 8.61 -34.11 -9.68
CA GLY A 11 7.19 -33.92 -9.43
C GLY A 11 6.88 -33.35 -8.05
N LEU A 12 7.53 -33.86 -7.02
CA LEU A 12 7.36 -33.41 -5.63
C LEU A 12 7.89 -31.98 -5.43
N LEU A 13 8.99 -31.62 -6.11
CA LEU A 13 9.55 -30.27 -6.10
C LEU A 13 8.65 -29.25 -6.79
N CYS A 14 8.05 -29.62 -7.93
CA CYS A 14 7.09 -28.79 -8.64
C CYS A 14 5.82 -28.55 -7.82
N VAL A 15 5.28 -29.59 -7.18
CA VAL A 15 4.11 -29.47 -6.30
C VAL A 15 4.43 -28.61 -5.08
N ALA A 16 5.60 -28.78 -4.46
CA ALA A 16 6.02 -27.93 -3.34
C ALA A 16 6.21 -26.45 -3.77
N LEU A 17 6.74 -26.20 -4.97
CA LEU A 17 6.90 -24.85 -5.49
C LEU A 17 5.55 -24.19 -5.79
N VAL A 18 4.60 -24.94 -6.37
CA VAL A 18 3.23 -24.45 -6.63
C VAL A 18 2.51 -24.15 -5.32
N ILE A 19 2.65 -25.01 -4.30
CA ILE A 19 2.05 -24.78 -2.98
C ILE A 19 2.69 -23.56 -2.32
N LEU A 20 4.00 -23.35 -2.44
CA LEU A 20 4.69 -22.18 -1.88
C LEU A 20 4.22 -20.86 -2.53
N VAL A 21 3.98 -20.85 -3.84
CA VAL A 21 3.46 -19.68 -4.58
C VAL A 21 2.00 -19.40 -4.24
N VAL A 22 1.21 -20.43 -3.93
CA VAL A 22 -0.23 -20.28 -3.59
C VAL A 22 -0.42 -19.91 -2.11
N VAL A 23 0.52 -20.26 -1.23
CA VAL A 23 0.37 -20.13 0.23
C VAL A 23 1.04 -18.87 0.80
N VAL A 24 1.90 -18.17 0.05
CA VAL A 24 2.44 -16.88 0.53
C VAL A 24 1.34 -15.82 0.37
N PRO A 25 0.71 -15.38 1.47
CA PRO A 25 -0.28 -14.32 1.37
C PRO A 25 0.40 -13.05 0.85
N GLY A 26 -0.26 -12.35 -0.05
CA GLY A 26 0.17 -11.02 -0.48
C GLY A 26 0.13 -10.02 0.68
N PRO A 27 0.61 -8.78 0.48
CA PRO A 27 0.58 -7.75 1.49
C PRO A 27 -0.82 -7.57 2.09
N SER A 28 -0.89 -7.40 3.41
CA SER A 28 -2.14 -7.11 4.11
C SER A 28 -2.65 -5.70 3.80
N ALA A 29 -3.90 -5.40 4.14
CA ALA A 29 -4.43 -4.04 4.01
C ALA A 29 -3.60 -3.03 4.82
N ALA A 30 -3.14 -3.43 6.01
CA ALA A 30 -2.27 -2.61 6.85
C ALA A 30 -0.91 -2.34 6.18
N ASP A 31 -0.28 -3.35 5.58
CA ASP A 31 1.00 -3.19 4.87
C ASP A 31 0.86 -2.23 3.68
N VAL A 32 -0.24 -2.34 2.93
CA VAL A 32 -0.53 -1.45 1.80
C VAL A 32 -0.78 -0.02 2.27
N ALA A 33 -1.50 0.17 3.37
CA ALA A 33 -1.71 1.50 3.94
C ALA A 33 -0.39 2.16 4.39
N LEU A 34 0.49 1.43 5.08
CA LEU A 34 1.81 1.92 5.46
C LEU A 34 2.67 2.26 4.24
N ALA A 35 2.68 1.40 3.22
CA ALA A 35 3.41 1.65 1.98
C ALA A 35 2.88 2.89 1.23
N TYR A 36 1.58 3.14 1.30
CA TYR A 36 0.96 4.32 0.70
C TYR A 36 1.35 5.61 1.41
N GLU A 37 1.37 5.62 2.75
CA GLU A 37 1.86 6.76 3.54
C GLU A 37 3.35 7.04 3.26
N GLU A 38 4.16 5.99 3.22
CA GLU A 38 5.58 6.11 2.90
C GLU A 38 5.81 6.65 1.49
N ALA A 39 5.02 6.19 0.51
CA ALA A 39 5.10 6.68 -0.86
C ALA A 39 4.78 8.19 -0.94
N TRP A 40 3.80 8.68 -0.18
CA TRP A 40 3.51 10.12 -0.09
C TRP A 40 4.62 10.90 0.60
N ASP A 41 5.17 10.38 1.70
CA ASP A 41 6.29 11.03 2.40
C ASP A 41 7.54 11.18 1.51
N HIS A 42 7.76 10.21 0.62
CA HIS A 42 8.86 10.25 -0.34
C HIS A 42 8.50 10.95 -1.67
N LEU A 43 7.24 11.35 -1.90
CA LEU A 43 6.72 11.82 -3.19
C LEU A 43 7.01 10.81 -4.32
N ASP A 44 6.88 9.52 -4.01
CA ASP A 44 7.04 8.43 -4.96
C ASP A 44 5.72 8.20 -5.72
N PHE A 45 5.51 8.97 -6.77
CA PHE A 45 4.26 8.94 -7.55
C PHE A 45 4.06 7.63 -8.32
N GLU A 46 5.12 6.87 -8.58
CA GLU A 46 5.02 5.55 -9.18
C GLU A 46 4.44 4.54 -8.19
N ALA A 47 4.93 4.55 -6.96
CA ALA A 47 4.38 3.72 -5.89
C ALA A 47 2.95 4.15 -5.54
N ILE A 48 2.65 5.43 -5.46
CA ILE A 48 1.29 5.95 -5.24
C ILE A 48 0.34 5.44 -6.32
N TRP A 49 0.72 5.51 -7.59
CA TRP A 49 -0.08 4.95 -8.68
C TRP A 49 -0.35 3.45 -8.51
N ALA A 50 0.71 2.69 -8.21
CA ALA A 50 0.62 1.24 -8.09
C ALA A 50 -0.25 0.78 -6.92
N LEU A 51 -0.29 1.55 -5.82
CA LEU A 51 -1.06 1.28 -4.62
C LEU A 51 -2.48 1.86 -4.66
N SER A 52 -2.79 2.73 -5.63
CA SER A 52 -4.09 3.38 -5.78
C SER A 52 -5.06 2.55 -6.62
N GLY A 53 -6.32 2.55 -6.24
CA GLY A 53 -7.42 2.15 -7.13
C GLY A 53 -7.75 3.26 -8.13
N ASP A 54 -8.61 2.93 -9.09
CA ASP A 54 -9.02 3.87 -10.15
C ASP A 54 -9.66 5.15 -9.58
N GLU A 55 -10.26 5.05 -8.41
CA GLU A 55 -10.90 6.18 -7.69
C GLU A 55 -9.92 7.30 -7.35
N LEU A 56 -8.63 6.99 -7.17
CA LEU A 56 -7.58 7.95 -6.81
C LEU A 56 -6.64 8.31 -7.96
N ARG A 57 -6.90 7.80 -9.17
CA ARG A 57 -6.03 8.01 -10.34
C ARG A 57 -6.46 9.20 -11.21
N ASP A 58 -7.47 9.95 -10.80
CA ASP A 58 -7.96 11.14 -11.51
C ASP A 58 -8.40 10.86 -12.97
N GLY A 59 -8.80 9.62 -13.29
CA GLY A 59 -9.12 9.18 -14.65
C GLY A 59 -7.92 9.13 -15.59
N LEU A 60 -6.70 9.19 -15.07
CA LEU A 60 -5.46 9.20 -15.85
C LEU A 60 -4.81 7.83 -15.90
N ASP A 61 -4.12 7.53 -16.98
CA ASP A 61 -3.20 6.43 -17.06
C ASP A 61 -1.90 6.70 -16.27
N ARG A 62 -1.08 5.67 -16.08
CA ARG A 62 0.12 5.74 -15.24
C ARG A 62 1.05 6.91 -15.57
N VAL A 63 1.44 7.05 -16.82
CA VAL A 63 2.42 8.09 -17.21
C VAL A 63 1.84 9.50 -17.06
N PRO A 64 0.63 9.82 -17.60
CA PRO A 64 0.00 11.11 -17.36
C PRO A 64 -0.23 11.45 -15.90
N PHE A 65 -0.60 10.46 -15.07
CA PHE A 65 -0.76 10.66 -13.63
C PHE A 65 0.56 11.07 -12.97
N ILE A 66 1.62 10.30 -13.20
CA ILE A 66 2.95 10.56 -12.61
C ILE A 66 3.45 11.94 -13.05
N ASP A 67 3.31 12.28 -14.32
CA ASP A 67 3.75 13.58 -14.85
C ASP A 67 2.93 14.74 -14.27
N ALA A 68 1.61 14.58 -14.10
CA ALA A 68 0.75 15.56 -13.47
C ALA A 68 1.15 15.80 -12.00
N LYS A 69 1.38 14.72 -11.24
CA LYS A 69 1.81 14.84 -9.83
C LYS A 69 3.21 15.45 -9.71
N ARG A 70 4.16 15.06 -10.54
CA ARG A 70 5.50 15.68 -10.56
C ARG A 70 5.43 17.19 -10.79
N ARG A 71 4.62 17.64 -11.74
CA ARG A 71 4.41 19.08 -11.97
C ARG A 71 3.74 19.76 -10.78
N ALA A 72 2.70 19.17 -10.23
CA ALA A 72 1.96 19.74 -9.11
C ALA A 72 2.84 19.90 -7.85
N TYR A 73 3.74 18.96 -7.60
CA TYR A 73 4.60 18.96 -6.40
C TYR A 73 6.03 19.46 -6.64
N ALA A 74 6.34 19.95 -7.85
CA ALA A 74 7.69 20.42 -8.18
C ALA A 74 8.20 21.53 -7.25
N GLN A 75 7.32 22.40 -6.75
CA GLN A 75 7.64 23.50 -5.84
C GLN A 75 7.35 23.14 -4.37
N HIS A 76 6.92 21.92 -4.07
CA HIS A 76 6.54 21.47 -2.74
C HIS A 76 7.46 20.37 -2.20
N GLN A 77 8.73 20.41 -2.56
CA GLN A 77 9.73 19.42 -2.12
C GLN A 77 9.97 19.42 -0.61
N ALA A 78 9.58 20.51 0.09
CA ALA A 78 9.60 20.58 1.55
C ALA A 78 8.61 19.60 2.22
N LEU A 79 7.62 19.10 1.49
CA LEU A 79 6.70 18.05 1.96
C LEU A 79 7.34 16.66 2.01
N ARG A 80 8.50 16.50 1.37
CA ARG A 80 9.23 15.24 1.34
C ARG A 80 9.94 15.00 2.67
N GLY A 81 9.72 13.82 3.26
CA GLY A 81 10.39 13.42 4.48
C GLY A 81 9.91 14.17 5.73
N ILE A 82 8.68 14.64 5.76
CA ILE A 82 8.10 15.30 6.94
C ILE A 82 7.67 14.31 8.01
N ALA A 83 7.40 13.06 7.67
CA ALA A 83 7.09 12.02 8.63
C ALA A 83 8.35 11.54 9.34
N ALA A 84 8.30 11.50 10.68
CA ALA A 84 9.32 10.87 11.49
C ALA A 84 9.05 9.37 11.68
N ASP A 85 7.77 9.01 11.78
CA ASP A 85 7.30 7.63 11.93
C ASP A 85 5.86 7.50 11.41
N VAL A 86 5.51 6.33 10.94
CA VAL A 86 4.14 5.97 10.54
C VAL A 86 3.78 4.63 11.16
N ALA A 87 2.66 4.59 11.87
CA ALA A 87 2.17 3.38 12.52
C ALA A 87 0.70 3.15 12.19
N VAL A 88 0.28 1.89 12.21
CA VAL A 88 -1.16 1.53 12.13
C VAL A 88 -1.76 1.64 13.51
N ASP A 89 -2.81 2.43 13.63
CA ASP A 89 -3.56 2.66 14.86
C ASP A 89 -4.73 1.67 15.00
N ALA A 90 -5.46 1.42 13.90
CA ALA A 90 -6.58 0.49 13.86
C ALA A 90 -6.80 -0.06 12.47
N VAL A 91 -7.32 -1.28 12.39
CA VAL A 91 -7.73 -1.94 11.14
C VAL A 91 -9.12 -2.54 11.34
N SER A 92 -10.01 -2.26 10.41
CA SER A 92 -11.28 -2.94 10.27
C SER A 92 -11.37 -3.55 8.88
N GLU A 93 -11.49 -4.86 8.79
CA GLU A 93 -11.45 -5.60 7.52
C GLU A 93 -12.65 -6.54 7.42
N GLY A 94 -13.26 -6.61 6.23
CA GLY A 94 -14.34 -7.55 5.93
C GLY A 94 -14.69 -7.58 4.44
N GLN A 95 -14.99 -8.76 3.92
CA GLN A 95 -15.54 -8.99 2.57
C GLN A 95 -14.85 -8.21 1.42
N GLY A 96 -13.52 -8.15 1.43
CA GLY A 96 -12.77 -7.47 0.37
C GLY A 96 -12.69 -5.94 0.51
N PHE A 97 -13.09 -5.38 1.66
CA PHE A 97 -12.90 -3.98 2.03
C PHE A 97 -12.17 -3.88 3.36
N ALA A 98 -11.41 -2.83 3.52
CA ALA A 98 -10.74 -2.51 4.77
C ALA A 98 -10.74 -1.00 5.01
N VAL A 99 -10.75 -0.61 6.28
CA VAL A 99 -10.44 0.75 6.72
C VAL A 99 -9.23 0.64 7.63
N VAL A 100 -8.18 1.35 7.31
CA VAL A 100 -6.94 1.41 8.10
C VAL A 100 -6.75 2.83 8.58
N HIS A 101 -6.67 3.00 9.89
CA HIS A 101 -6.28 4.27 10.51
C HIS A 101 -4.78 4.24 10.76
N THR A 102 -4.07 5.22 10.24
CA THR A 102 -2.65 5.39 10.43
C THR A 102 -2.39 6.63 11.29
N ARG A 103 -1.37 6.55 12.12
CA ARG A 103 -0.82 7.70 12.85
C ARG A 103 0.52 8.07 12.24
N VAL A 104 0.62 9.29 11.78
CA VAL A 104 1.84 9.86 11.23
C VAL A 104 2.42 10.83 12.25
N GLU A 105 3.58 10.51 12.78
CA GLU A 105 4.35 11.42 13.64
C GLU A 105 5.18 12.34 12.75
N LEU A 106 5.06 13.64 12.95
CA LEU A 106 5.76 14.64 12.16
C LEU A 106 7.09 15.02 12.83
N ARG A 107 8.09 15.36 12.04
CA ARG A 107 9.42 15.74 12.52
C ARG A 107 9.42 17.04 13.34
N ASP A 108 8.39 17.87 13.17
CA ASP A 108 8.18 19.09 13.96
C ASP A 108 7.54 18.84 15.34
N GLY A 109 7.20 17.58 15.66
CA GLY A 109 6.57 17.16 16.91
C GLY A 109 5.05 17.10 16.86
N GLY A 110 4.42 17.43 15.74
CA GLY A 110 2.99 17.21 15.50
C GLY A 110 2.69 15.79 15.09
N HIS A 111 1.42 15.44 15.05
CA HIS A 111 0.95 14.19 14.48
C HIS A 111 -0.33 14.39 13.65
N ALA A 112 -0.57 13.47 12.74
CA ALA A 112 -1.80 13.38 11.96
C ALA A 112 -2.37 11.97 12.06
N ILE A 113 -3.69 11.87 11.98
CA ILE A 113 -4.39 10.58 11.86
C ILE A 113 -5.08 10.58 10.51
N ASP A 114 -4.81 9.55 9.74
CA ASP A 114 -5.36 9.37 8.42
C ASP A 114 -6.24 8.12 8.38
N ALA A 115 -7.35 8.18 7.66
CA ALA A 115 -8.21 7.05 7.38
C ALA A 115 -8.05 6.65 5.91
N LEU A 116 -7.56 5.45 5.67
CA LEU A 116 -7.44 4.87 4.35
C LEU A 116 -8.51 3.82 4.15
N GLN A 117 -9.31 3.96 3.10
CA GLN A 117 -10.22 2.90 2.65
C GLN A 117 -9.55 2.10 1.56
N LEU A 118 -9.57 0.78 1.69
CA LEU A 118 -8.97 -0.14 0.73
C LEU A 118 -10.01 -1.13 0.20
N ALA A 119 -9.85 -1.51 -1.06
CA ALA A 119 -10.61 -2.59 -1.68
C ALA A 119 -9.65 -3.66 -2.21
N LYS A 120 -10.07 -4.92 -2.07
CA LYS A 120 -9.33 -6.05 -2.64
C LYS A 120 -9.81 -6.32 -4.06
N ARG A 121 -8.93 -6.16 -5.02
CA ARG A 121 -9.21 -6.35 -6.44
C ARG A 121 -8.16 -7.26 -7.06
N ASN A 122 -8.61 -8.34 -7.71
CA ASN A 122 -7.71 -9.35 -8.28
C ASN A 122 -6.67 -9.87 -7.27
N GLY A 123 -7.10 -10.09 -6.03
CA GLY A 123 -6.25 -10.59 -4.95
C GLY A 123 -5.30 -9.56 -4.31
N ARG A 124 -5.36 -8.30 -4.73
CA ARG A 124 -4.50 -7.20 -4.23
C ARG A 124 -5.32 -6.13 -3.53
N TRP A 125 -4.81 -5.64 -2.40
CA TRP A 125 -5.35 -4.46 -1.75
C TRP A 125 -4.91 -3.19 -2.48
N LEU A 126 -5.85 -2.29 -2.73
CA LEU A 126 -5.63 -0.98 -3.33
C LEU A 126 -6.31 0.09 -2.48
N VAL A 127 -5.66 1.22 -2.30
CA VAL A 127 -6.26 2.38 -1.63
C VAL A 127 -7.27 3.03 -2.58
N ILE A 128 -8.51 3.19 -2.12
CA ILE A 128 -9.62 3.74 -2.93
C ILE A 128 -10.14 5.08 -2.39
N ALA A 129 -9.85 5.40 -1.13
CA ALA A 129 -10.13 6.69 -0.54
C ALA A 129 -9.11 6.98 0.56
N TYR A 130 -8.84 8.25 0.79
CA TYR A 130 -7.90 8.75 1.76
C TYR A 130 -8.46 10.01 2.39
N GLU A 131 -8.56 10.04 3.71
CA GLU A 131 -9.06 11.17 4.47
C GLU A 131 -8.14 11.50 5.62
N LEU A 132 -7.84 12.78 5.79
CA LEU A 132 -7.19 13.30 6.98
C LEU A 132 -8.25 13.45 8.08
N GLU A 133 -8.10 12.73 9.17
CA GLU A 133 -8.98 12.91 10.33
C GLU A 133 -8.46 14.08 11.19
N PRO A 134 -9.32 15.06 11.51
CA PRO A 134 -8.93 16.11 12.44
C PRO A 134 -8.62 15.49 13.80
N ASP A 135 -7.49 15.88 14.38
CA ASP A 135 -7.12 15.47 15.74
C ASP A 135 -8.14 16.01 16.73
N THR A 136 -9.02 15.14 17.20
CA THR A 136 -10.02 15.49 18.25
C THR A 136 -9.44 15.43 19.67
N ALA A 137 -8.15 15.10 19.82
CA ALA A 137 -7.50 14.98 21.12
C ALA A 137 -7.12 16.33 21.77
N GLY A 138 -7.45 17.44 21.12
CA GLY A 138 -7.16 18.81 21.60
C GLY A 138 -8.36 19.68 21.97
N ALA A 139 -9.54 19.06 22.14
CA ALA A 139 -10.72 19.80 22.56
C ALA A 139 -11.09 19.50 24.00
#